data_68540c7eb6c85bb2b04eb2af36ac7f48
#
_entry.id   68540c7eb6c85bb2b04eb2af36ac7f48
#
_cell.length_a   1.000
_cell.length_b   1.000
_cell.length_c   1.000
_cell.angle_alpha   90.00
_cell.angle_beta   90.00
_cell.angle_gamma   90.00
#
_symmetry.space_group_name_H-M   'P 1'
#
loop_
_entity.id
_entity.type
_entity.pdbx_description
1 polymer ?
#
loop_
_entity_poly.entity_id
_entity_poly.type
_entity_poly.pdbx_seq_one_letter_code
_entity_poly.pdbx_strand_id
1 'polypeptide(L)'
;MIFKKVLFHTHFRELALNSLKTILELKKAGLESVVLTHIIPRDDVSFVPYGGYLKETEMQLRAEARMRFEDWQGIISQHGIESHIRIEVGAPNAEILSLAEKEKVDLIVIGRKKRTLLEKVYVGSHIMDILRRSTVPVLMSKYMVQFEWDNELLTRTNEHIFKRPMLATDWSKPSQNARQCMSAFKGLAETILVVHVIDAKLSKGMTPKSLGHIEQESNSRLRNYCQAIEQFGISAEHHLSAGKTVQELIRLSRDNKASMIVMGKTGKDWFHEYWLGGVSHQIAELSELPVLLVP
;
A
#
# COMPACT_ATOMS: atom_id res chain seq x y z
N MET A 1 5.99 14.53 -6.24
CA MET A 1 5.98 13.17 -6.86
C MET A 1 4.64 13.02 -7.55
N ILE A 2 4.55 12.35 -8.70
CA ILE A 2 3.30 12.06 -9.42
C ILE A 2 3.37 10.59 -9.81
N PHE A 3 2.30 9.84 -9.66
CA PHE A 3 2.21 8.46 -10.13
C PHE A 3 1.74 8.44 -11.59
N LYS A 4 2.68 8.60 -12.53
CA LYS A 4 2.38 8.61 -13.96
C LYS A 4 2.19 7.22 -14.54
N LYS A 5 2.99 6.27 -14.07
CA LYS A 5 2.95 4.88 -14.53
C LYS A 5 2.83 3.92 -13.34
N VAL A 6 1.78 3.11 -13.35
CA VAL A 6 1.45 2.16 -12.26
C VAL A 6 1.57 0.73 -12.76
N LEU A 7 2.26 -0.13 -12.02
CA LEU A 7 2.20 -1.57 -12.19
C LEU A 7 1.09 -2.14 -11.33
N PHE A 8 0.08 -2.75 -11.94
CA PHE A 8 -1.03 -3.40 -11.26
C PHE A 8 -0.90 -4.92 -11.40
N HIS A 9 -0.53 -5.58 -10.30
CA HIS A 9 -0.41 -7.03 -10.26
C HIS A 9 -1.70 -7.69 -9.75
N THR A 10 -2.14 -8.75 -10.45
CA THR A 10 -3.34 -9.50 -10.08
C THR A 10 -3.18 -11.00 -10.29
N HIS A 11 -3.91 -11.76 -9.46
CA HIS A 11 -4.20 -13.20 -9.66
C HIS A 11 -5.64 -13.41 -10.14
N PHE A 12 -6.30 -12.37 -10.69
CA PHE A 12 -7.69 -12.40 -11.17
C PHE A 12 -8.72 -12.88 -10.14
N ARG A 13 -8.51 -12.52 -8.86
CA ARG A 13 -9.48 -12.84 -7.82
C ARG A 13 -10.71 -11.96 -7.94
N GLU A 14 -11.80 -12.39 -7.30
CA GLU A 14 -13.14 -11.81 -7.40
C GLU A 14 -13.20 -10.28 -7.38
N LEU A 15 -12.47 -9.60 -6.57
CA LEU A 15 -12.53 -8.13 -6.42
C LEU A 15 -11.32 -7.40 -7.02
N ALA A 16 -10.53 -8.07 -7.86
CA ALA A 16 -9.34 -7.48 -8.44
C ALA A 16 -9.67 -6.32 -9.40
N LEU A 17 -10.72 -6.45 -10.19
CA LEU A 17 -11.19 -5.38 -11.06
C LEU A 17 -11.67 -4.15 -10.27
N ASN A 18 -12.35 -4.36 -9.14
CA ASN A 18 -12.78 -3.27 -8.26
C ASN A 18 -11.56 -2.54 -7.67
N SER A 19 -10.53 -3.29 -7.26
CA SER A 19 -9.26 -2.70 -6.83
C SER A 19 -8.59 -1.88 -7.95
N LEU A 20 -8.62 -2.35 -9.19
CA LEU A 20 -8.11 -1.59 -10.34
C LEU A 20 -8.91 -0.28 -10.51
N LYS A 21 -10.24 -0.34 -10.49
CA LYS A 21 -11.09 0.86 -10.63
C LYS A 21 -10.77 1.94 -9.61
N THR A 22 -10.44 1.57 -8.35
CA THR A 22 -10.03 2.57 -7.34
C THR A 22 -8.72 3.27 -7.72
N ILE A 23 -7.81 2.58 -8.42
CA ILE A 23 -6.53 3.16 -8.86
C ILE A 23 -6.70 4.11 -10.04
N LEU A 24 -7.71 3.89 -10.90
CA LEU A 24 -7.98 4.76 -12.04
C LEU A 24 -8.37 6.19 -11.62
N GLU A 25 -8.79 6.41 -10.36
CA GLU A 25 -9.00 7.76 -9.81
C GLU A 25 -7.71 8.61 -9.88
N LEU A 26 -6.52 7.99 -9.85
CA LEU A 26 -5.23 8.67 -10.03
C LEU A 26 -5.11 9.41 -11.37
N LYS A 27 -5.99 9.16 -12.34
CA LYS A 27 -6.07 9.96 -13.58
C LYS A 27 -6.21 11.44 -13.27
N LYS A 28 -7.00 11.81 -12.27
CA LYS A 28 -7.19 13.20 -11.84
C LYS A 28 -5.90 13.83 -11.28
N ALA A 29 -4.95 12.99 -10.84
CA ALA A 29 -3.66 13.41 -10.31
C ALA A 29 -2.48 13.16 -11.27
N GLY A 30 -2.76 12.81 -12.54
CA GLY A 30 -1.76 12.70 -13.59
C GLY A 30 -1.33 11.28 -13.96
N LEU A 31 -2.11 10.25 -13.62
CA LEU A 31 -1.85 8.88 -14.12
C LEU A 31 -1.98 8.84 -15.64
N GLU A 32 -0.93 8.39 -16.32
CA GLU A 32 -0.83 8.31 -17.77
C GLU A 32 -0.99 6.86 -18.26
N SER A 33 -0.38 5.89 -17.54
CA SER A 33 -0.39 4.50 -17.99
C SER A 33 -0.44 3.47 -16.86
N VAL A 34 -1.01 2.30 -17.16
CA VAL A 34 -1.09 1.13 -16.26
C VAL A 34 -0.47 -0.10 -16.93
N VAL A 35 0.49 -0.72 -16.26
CA VAL A 35 1.04 -2.03 -16.63
C VAL A 35 0.24 -3.10 -15.91
N LEU A 36 -0.66 -3.77 -16.62
CA LEU A 36 -1.42 -4.93 -16.12
C LEU A 36 -0.51 -6.15 -16.08
N THR A 37 -0.32 -6.71 -14.90
CA THR A 37 0.67 -7.78 -14.71
C THR A 37 0.05 -9.01 -14.04
N HIS A 38 0.29 -10.16 -14.65
CA HIS A 38 0.01 -11.47 -14.09
C HIS A 38 1.28 -12.33 -14.13
N ILE A 39 1.61 -12.97 -13.02
CA ILE A 39 2.74 -13.89 -12.96
C ILE A 39 2.19 -15.31 -12.79
N ILE A 40 2.48 -16.16 -13.75
CA ILE A 40 2.19 -17.58 -13.71
C ILE A 40 3.28 -18.24 -12.87
N PRO A 41 2.96 -18.86 -11.72
CA PRO A 41 3.94 -19.55 -10.90
C PRO A 41 4.63 -20.65 -11.74
N ARG A 42 5.94 -20.78 -11.59
CA ARG A 42 6.70 -21.81 -12.34
C ARG A 42 6.18 -23.22 -12.06
N ASP A 43 5.70 -23.47 -10.85
CA ASP A 43 5.17 -24.77 -10.43
C ASP A 43 3.88 -25.15 -11.19
N ASP A 44 3.13 -24.17 -11.70
CA ASP A 44 1.90 -24.39 -12.47
C ASP A 44 2.20 -24.90 -13.90
N VAL A 45 3.44 -24.72 -14.38
CA VAL A 45 3.89 -25.07 -15.73
C VAL A 45 5.08 -26.03 -15.75
N SER A 46 5.50 -26.53 -14.59
CA SER A 46 6.58 -27.52 -14.48
C SER A 46 6.05 -28.87 -14.00
N PHE A 47 6.58 -29.96 -14.59
CA PHE A 47 6.25 -31.29 -14.17
C PHE A 47 7.32 -31.84 -13.21
N VAL A 48 6.98 -31.97 -11.95
CA VAL A 48 7.84 -32.56 -10.91
C VAL A 48 7.40 -34.00 -10.72
N PRO A 49 8.30 -35.02 -10.71
CA PRO A 49 9.74 -34.95 -10.43
C PRO A 49 10.67 -34.96 -11.66
N TYR A 50 10.17 -35.02 -12.88
CA TYR A 50 10.98 -35.29 -14.07
C TYR A 50 11.55 -34.06 -14.77
N GLY A 51 11.39 -32.86 -14.20
CA GLY A 51 11.96 -31.61 -14.76
C GLY A 51 11.38 -31.20 -16.11
N GLY A 52 10.24 -31.77 -16.51
CA GLY A 52 9.54 -31.42 -17.75
C GLY A 52 8.87 -30.04 -17.65
N TYR A 53 8.66 -29.39 -18.79
CA TYR A 53 7.99 -28.13 -18.94
C TYR A 53 6.71 -28.26 -19.76
N LEU A 54 5.58 -27.83 -19.22
CA LEU A 54 4.25 -27.96 -19.82
C LEU A 54 3.94 -26.74 -20.70
N LYS A 55 4.51 -26.72 -21.91
CA LYS A 55 4.39 -25.59 -22.83
C LYS A 55 2.93 -25.30 -23.24
N GLU A 56 2.12 -26.30 -23.41
CA GLU A 56 0.70 -26.17 -23.78
C GLU A 56 -0.08 -25.54 -22.62
N THR A 57 0.18 -25.98 -21.39
CA THR A 57 -0.42 -25.37 -20.16
C THR A 57 -0.02 -23.92 -20.02
N GLU A 58 1.25 -23.57 -20.24
CA GLU A 58 1.68 -22.17 -20.23
C GLU A 58 0.94 -21.34 -21.28
N MET A 59 0.85 -21.84 -22.51
CA MET A 59 0.16 -21.14 -23.60
C MET A 59 -1.32 -20.90 -23.24
N GLN A 60 -1.99 -21.89 -22.66
CA GLN A 60 -3.38 -21.76 -22.21
C GLN A 60 -3.51 -20.72 -21.10
N LEU A 61 -2.69 -20.79 -20.05
CA LEU A 61 -2.74 -19.84 -18.94
C LEU A 61 -2.43 -18.40 -19.38
N ARG A 62 -1.50 -18.22 -20.32
CA ARG A 62 -1.22 -16.92 -20.94
C ARG A 62 -2.42 -16.39 -21.73
N ALA A 63 -3.08 -17.26 -22.52
CA ALA A 63 -4.24 -16.86 -23.31
C ALA A 63 -5.42 -16.45 -22.41
N GLU A 64 -5.71 -17.22 -21.36
CA GLU A 64 -6.75 -16.92 -20.39
C GLU A 64 -6.48 -15.58 -19.65
N ALA A 65 -5.24 -15.36 -19.21
CA ALA A 65 -4.85 -14.11 -18.56
C ALA A 65 -4.95 -12.91 -19.52
N ARG A 66 -4.54 -13.10 -20.78
CA ARG A 66 -4.62 -12.06 -21.83
C ARG A 66 -6.05 -11.65 -22.10
N MET A 67 -6.96 -12.60 -22.30
CA MET A 67 -8.38 -12.35 -22.55
C MET A 67 -9.00 -11.49 -21.43
N ARG A 68 -8.74 -11.84 -20.16
CA ARG A 68 -9.22 -11.04 -19.01
C ARG A 68 -8.64 -9.63 -18.99
N PHE A 69 -7.37 -9.48 -19.35
CA PHE A 69 -6.74 -8.15 -19.39
C PHE A 69 -7.25 -7.30 -20.56
N GLU A 70 -7.60 -7.87 -21.69
CA GLU A 70 -8.19 -7.16 -22.83
C GLU A 70 -9.53 -6.52 -22.43
N ASP A 71 -10.37 -7.24 -21.66
CA ASP A 71 -11.58 -6.66 -21.08
C ASP A 71 -11.26 -5.45 -20.16
N TRP A 72 -10.20 -5.57 -19.33
CA TRP A 72 -9.81 -4.50 -18.43
C TRP A 72 -9.17 -3.32 -19.17
N GLN A 73 -8.46 -3.53 -20.27
CA GLN A 73 -7.94 -2.48 -21.12
C GLN A 73 -9.06 -1.61 -21.69
N GLY A 74 -10.21 -2.20 -22.06
CA GLY A 74 -11.40 -1.47 -22.45
C GLY A 74 -11.88 -0.49 -21.38
N ILE A 75 -11.88 -0.92 -20.11
CA ILE A 75 -12.26 -0.07 -18.97
C ILE A 75 -11.21 1.04 -18.74
N ILE A 76 -9.93 0.72 -18.78
CA ILE A 76 -8.83 1.68 -18.58
C ILE A 76 -8.86 2.76 -19.67
N SER A 77 -9.06 2.37 -20.94
CA SER A 77 -9.11 3.29 -22.08
C SER A 77 -10.27 4.29 -21.99
N GLN A 78 -11.42 3.88 -21.42
CA GLN A 78 -12.55 4.79 -21.17
C GLN A 78 -12.19 5.94 -20.20
N HIS A 79 -11.16 5.75 -19.36
CA HIS A 79 -10.62 6.80 -18.49
C HIS A 79 -9.51 7.63 -19.15
N GLY A 80 -9.21 7.39 -20.43
CA GLY A 80 -8.12 8.07 -21.16
C GLY A 80 -6.74 7.73 -20.59
N ILE A 81 -6.54 6.49 -20.13
CA ILE A 81 -5.28 5.96 -19.60
C ILE A 81 -4.76 4.89 -20.56
N GLU A 82 -3.47 4.90 -20.84
CA GLU A 82 -2.82 3.82 -21.60
C GLU A 82 -2.68 2.56 -20.75
N SER A 83 -2.67 1.39 -21.40
CA SER A 83 -2.44 0.14 -20.69
C SER A 83 -1.57 -0.83 -21.48
N HIS A 84 -0.69 -1.53 -20.76
CA HIS A 84 0.21 -2.54 -21.29
C HIS A 84 0.03 -3.84 -20.52
N ILE A 85 -0.01 -4.97 -21.25
CA ILE A 85 -0.13 -6.30 -20.64
C ILE A 85 1.24 -6.93 -20.52
N ARG A 86 1.56 -7.45 -19.32
CA ARG A 86 2.74 -8.26 -19.03
C ARG A 86 2.33 -9.55 -18.33
N ILE A 87 2.58 -10.68 -18.98
CA ILE A 87 2.30 -12.01 -18.44
C ILE A 87 3.61 -12.76 -18.45
N GLU A 88 4.17 -13.01 -17.27
CA GLU A 88 5.46 -13.68 -17.11
C GLU A 88 5.32 -15.01 -16.37
N VAL A 89 6.30 -15.89 -16.52
CA VAL A 89 6.39 -17.15 -15.77
C VAL A 89 7.56 -17.05 -14.82
N GLY A 90 7.34 -17.25 -13.53
CA GLY A 90 8.42 -17.16 -12.57
C GLY A 90 7.98 -17.09 -11.12
N ALA A 91 8.90 -16.60 -10.27
CA ALA A 91 8.59 -16.29 -8.87
C ALA A 91 7.93 -14.90 -8.81
N PRO A 92 6.68 -14.79 -8.31
CA PRO A 92 5.92 -13.53 -8.38
C PRO A 92 6.64 -12.32 -7.82
N ASN A 93 7.32 -12.47 -6.68
CA ASN A 93 8.08 -11.38 -6.06
C ASN A 93 9.24 -10.87 -6.93
N ALA A 94 10.03 -11.78 -7.51
CA ALA A 94 11.17 -11.41 -8.36
C ALA A 94 10.71 -10.77 -9.67
N GLU A 95 9.71 -11.38 -10.32
CA GLU A 95 9.21 -10.88 -11.61
C GLU A 95 8.51 -9.52 -11.47
N ILE A 96 7.71 -9.29 -10.42
CA ILE A 96 7.07 -7.99 -10.17
C ILE A 96 8.12 -6.90 -9.97
N LEU A 97 9.15 -7.14 -9.17
CA LEU A 97 10.21 -6.16 -8.94
C LEU A 97 11.02 -5.89 -10.22
N SER A 98 11.36 -6.94 -10.98
CA SER A 98 12.06 -6.82 -12.26
C SER A 98 11.24 -6.04 -13.29
N LEU A 99 9.94 -6.31 -13.40
CA LEU A 99 9.03 -5.57 -14.27
C LEU A 99 8.88 -4.12 -13.85
N ALA A 100 8.78 -3.85 -12.54
CA ALA A 100 8.68 -2.49 -12.03
C ALA A 100 9.91 -1.64 -12.43
N GLU A 101 11.10 -2.22 -12.38
CA GLU A 101 12.33 -1.57 -12.81
C GLU A 101 12.39 -1.40 -14.34
N LYS A 102 12.14 -2.47 -15.11
CA LYS A 102 12.13 -2.44 -16.59
C LYS A 102 11.14 -1.43 -17.16
N GLU A 103 9.94 -1.41 -16.59
CA GLU A 103 8.87 -0.52 -17.01
C GLU A 103 8.99 0.90 -16.41
N LYS A 104 9.92 1.12 -15.47
CA LYS A 104 10.15 2.39 -14.75
C LYS A 104 8.86 2.93 -14.15
N VAL A 105 8.16 2.10 -13.39
CA VAL A 105 6.89 2.49 -12.76
C VAL A 105 7.13 3.36 -11.52
N ASP A 106 6.16 4.20 -11.21
CA ASP A 106 6.19 5.10 -10.05
C ASP A 106 5.49 4.48 -8.82
N LEU A 107 4.68 3.46 -9.05
CA LEU A 107 3.88 2.80 -8.02
C LEU A 107 3.65 1.33 -8.40
N ILE A 108 3.83 0.42 -7.45
CA ILE A 108 3.38 -0.96 -7.56
C ILE A 108 2.08 -1.11 -6.77
N VAL A 109 1.06 -1.71 -7.38
CA VAL A 109 -0.20 -2.06 -6.73
C VAL A 109 -0.34 -3.58 -6.69
N ILE A 110 -0.51 -4.11 -5.49
CA ILE A 110 -0.69 -5.54 -5.23
C ILE A 110 -1.95 -5.78 -4.43
N GLY A 111 -2.69 -6.84 -4.79
CA GLY A 111 -3.87 -7.26 -4.06
C GLY A 111 -3.51 -8.17 -2.88
N ARG A 112 -4.31 -8.12 -1.82
CA ARG A 112 -4.20 -9.06 -0.70
C ARG A 112 -4.98 -10.35 -0.99
N LYS A 113 -4.46 -11.50 -0.54
CA LYS A 113 -5.22 -12.77 -0.53
C LYS A 113 -6.36 -12.65 0.50
N LYS A 114 -7.64 -12.81 0.06
CA LYS A 114 -8.77 -12.99 0.98
C LYS A 114 -8.51 -14.26 1.78
N ARG A 115 -8.60 -14.19 3.10
CA ARG A 115 -8.61 -15.38 3.96
C ARG A 115 -9.94 -15.46 4.67
N THR A 116 -10.37 -16.67 4.95
CA THR A 116 -11.54 -16.93 5.78
C THR A 116 -11.29 -16.45 7.21
N LEU A 117 -12.35 -16.12 7.94
CA LEU A 117 -12.35 -15.59 9.30
C LEU A 117 -11.55 -16.43 10.32
N LEU A 118 -11.37 -17.73 10.06
CA LEU A 118 -10.68 -18.66 10.94
C LEU A 118 -9.15 -18.66 10.77
N GLU A 119 -8.64 -18.05 9.71
CA GLU A 119 -7.19 -17.97 9.49
C GLU A 119 -6.66 -16.63 9.98
N LYS A 120 -5.71 -16.66 10.93
CA LYS A 120 -4.96 -15.47 11.37
C LYS A 120 -4.47 -14.69 10.15
N VAL A 121 -4.63 -13.37 10.19
CA VAL A 121 -4.21 -12.45 9.12
C VAL A 121 -2.73 -12.66 8.84
N TYR A 122 -2.43 -13.18 7.65
CA TYR A 122 -1.06 -13.40 7.20
C TYR A 122 -0.87 -12.79 5.81
N VAL A 123 -0.01 -11.80 5.70
CA VAL A 123 0.45 -11.32 4.40
C VAL A 123 1.41 -12.36 3.86
N GLY A 124 1.10 -12.97 2.72
CA GLY A 124 1.92 -14.04 2.15
C GLY A 124 3.38 -13.61 1.98
N SER A 125 4.32 -14.55 2.13
CA SER A 125 5.76 -14.30 2.07
C SER A 125 6.19 -13.53 0.81
N HIS A 126 5.57 -13.79 -0.33
CA HIS A 126 5.85 -13.08 -1.60
C HIS A 126 5.49 -11.58 -1.53
N ILE A 127 4.36 -11.23 -0.92
CA ILE A 127 3.95 -9.82 -0.76
C ILE A 127 4.93 -9.12 0.18
N MET A 128 5.30 -9.76 1.27
CA MET A 128 6.26 -9.21 2.23
C MET A 128 7.64 -8.97 1.59
N ASP A 129 8.08 -9.85 0.70
CA ASP A 129 9.34 -9.68 -0.02
C ASP A 129 9.27 -8.48 -1.00
N ILE A 130 8.15 -8.29 -1.71
CA ILE A 130 7.94 -7.09 -2.54
C ILE A 130 8.00 -5.83 -1.68
N LEU A 131 7.29 -5.79 -0.55
CA LEU A 131 7.28 -4.63 0.36
C LEU A 131 8.69 -4.29 0.88
N ARG A 132 9.50 -5.30 1.17
CA ARG A 132 10.88 -5.13 1.65
C ARG A 132 11.81 -4.59 0.57
N ARG A 133 11.75 -5.15 -0.64
CA ARG A 133 12.76 -4.96 -1.68
C ARG A 133 12.41 -3.86 -2.68
N SER A 134 11.16 -3.41 -2.73
CA SER A 134 10.75 -2.36 -3.67
C SER A 134 11.52 -1.06 -3.42
N THR A 135 11.99 -0.45 -4.50
CA THR A 135 12.61 0.88 -4.54
C THR A 135 11.59 1.98 -4.87
N VAL A 136 10.37 1.60 -5.22
CA VAL A 136 9.24 2.51 -5.47
C VAL A 136 8.12 2.25 -4.46
N PRO A 137 7.21 3.21 -4.24
CA PRO A 137 6.06 3.00 -3.38
C PRO A 137 5.25 1.75 -3.75
N VAL A 138 4.75 1.03 -2.73
CA VAL A 138 3.90 -0.15 -2.92
C VAL A 138 2.57 0.08 -2.21
N LEU A 139 1.48 0.05 -2.96
CA LEU A 139 0.13 0.08 -2.46
C LEU A 139 -0.41 -1.35 -2.34
N MET A 140 -0.63 -1.78 -1.11
CA MET A 140 -1.38 -2.99 -0.83
C MET A 140 -2.87 -2.67 -0.86
N SER A 141 -3.52 -3.04 -1.95
CA SER A 141 -4.95 -2.83 -2.15
C SER A 141 -5.78 -3.80 -1.29
N LYS A 142 -6.83 -3.29 -0.68
CA LYS A 142 -7.78 -4.03 0.15
C LYS A 142 -9.17 -3.50 -0.15
N TYR A 143 -9.76 -3.91 -1.30
CA TYR A 143 -11.06 -3.38 -1.72
C TYR A 143 -12.18 -3.73 -0.75
N MET A 144 -12.28 -5.00 -0.33
CA MET A 144 -13.23 -5.44 0.67
C MET A 144 -12.52 -6.24 1.75
N VAL A 145 -12.78 -5.91 3.01
CA VAL A 145 -12.19 -6.57 4.18
C VAL A 145 -13.27 -6.85 5.21
N GLN A 146 -13.27 -8.07 5.71
CA GLN A 146 -14.02 -8.45 6.92
C GLN A 146 -13.08 -8.40 8.12
N PHE A 147 -13.51 -7.79 9.20
CA PHE A 147 -12.73 -7.64 10.44
C PHE A 147 -13.67 -7.65 11.65
N GLU A 148 -13.12 -8.03 12.78
CA GLU A 148 -13.84 -8.03 14.06
C GLU A 148 -13.59 -6.72 14.80
N TRP A 149 -14.65 -6.12 15.32
CA TRP A 149 -14.62 -4.92 16.15
C TRP A 149 -15.74 -4.98 17.17
N ASP A 150 -15.42 -4.79 18.46
CA ASP A 150 -16.36 -4.88 19.58
C ASP A 150 -17.19 -6.18 19.59
N ASN A 151 -16.55 -7.32 19.29
CA ASN A 151 -17.17 -8.64 19.12
C ASN A 151 -18.21 -8.74 17.98
N GLU A 152 -18.24 -7.76 17.08
CA GLU A 152 -19.05 -7.79 15.87
C GLU A 152 -18.19 -8.00 14.63
N LEU A 153 -18.73 -8.79 13.69
CA LEU A 153 -18.13 -8.99 12.39
C LEU A 153 -18.60 -7.90 11.43
N LEU A 154 -17.67 -7.03 11.06
CA LEU A 154 -17.93 -5.92 10.16
C LEU A 154 -17.32 -6.18 8.77
N THR A 155 -17.98 -5.67 7.75
CA THR A 155 -17.45 -5.64 6.36
C THR A 155 -17.22 -4.19 5.96
N ARG A 156 -16.03 -3.90 5.48
CA ARG A 156 -15.66 -2.59 4.93
C ARG A 156 -15.34 -2.70 3.46
N THR A 157 -15.93 -1.80 2.65
CA THR A 157 -15.59 -1.59 1.24
C THR A 157 -14.80 -0.30 1.11
N ASN A 158 -13.62 -0.37 0.49
CA ASN A 158 -12.70 0.75 0.31
C ASN A 158 -12.75 1.22 -1.16
N GLU A 159 -13.65 2.14 -1.49
CA GLU A 159 -13.87 2.65 -2.86
C GLU A 159 -13.02 3.90 -3.14
N HIS A 160 -13.12 4.92 -2.30
CA HIS A 160 -12.42 6.19 -2.47
C HIS A 160 -11.16 6.26 -1.60
N ILE A 161 -10.18 5.43 -1.94
CA ILE A 161 -9.01 5.20 -1.09
C ILE A 161 -8.11 6.43 -0.93
N PHE A 162 -8.17 7.38 -1.86
CA PHE A 162 -7.37 8.60 -1.83
C PHE A 162 -8.05 9.80 -1.14
N LYS A 163 -9.33 9.66 -0.72
CA LYS A 163 -10.14 10.79 -0.25
C LYS A 163 -9.63 11.40 1.06
N ARG A 164 -9.26 10.57 2.05
CA ARG A 164 -8.79 10.98 3.38
C ARG A 164 -7.63 10.09 3.85
N PRO A 165 -6.45 10.19 3.26
CA PRO A 165 -5.30 9.40 3.67
C PRO A 165 -4.84 9.79 5.08
N MET A 166 -4.42 8.80 5.89
CA MET A 166 -3.73 9.00 7.15
C MET A 166 -2.23 8.78 6.94
N LEU A 167 -1.43 9.82 7.09
CA LEU A 167 0.03 9.77 7.03
C LEU A 167 0.59 9.54 8.42
N ALA A 168 1.08 8.34 8.69
CA ALA A 168 1.80 8.03 9.92
C ALA A 168 3.28 8.40 9.81
N THR A 169 3.80 9.13 10.78
CA THR A 169 5.21 9.58 10.78
C THR A 169 5.92 9.25 12.09
N ASP A 170 7.18 8.84 11.96
CA ASP A 170 8.15 8.69 13.05
C ASP A 170 9.36 9.63 12.84
N TRP A 171 9.25 10.57 11.91
CA TRP A 171 10.28 11.55 11.53
C TRP A 171 11.50 10.96 10.77
N SER A 172 11.48 9.65 10.49
CA SER A 172 12.54 8.98 9.69
C SER A 172 12.58 9.48 8.25
N LYS A 173 13.66 9.18 7.53
CA LYS A 173 13.78 9.53 6.11
C LYS A 173 12.66 8.90 5.26
N PRO A 174 12.30 7.59 5.41
CA PRO A 174 11.16 7.03 4.71
C PRO A 174 9.83 7.71 5.03
N SER A 175 9.59 8.15 6.29
CA SER A 175 8.38 8.90 6.61
C SER A 175 8.36 10.31 6.00
N GLN A 176 9.51 10.94 5.81
CA GLN A 176 9.64 12.19 5.03
C GLN A 176 9.37 11.96 3.54
N ASN A 177 9.86 10.86 2.97
CA ASN A 177 9.54 10.46 1.61
C ASN A 177 8.02 10.19 1.45
N ALA A 178 7.39 9.54 2.44
CA ALA A 178 5.94 9.34 2.49
C ALA A 178 5.19 10.68 2.50
N ARG A 179 5.65 11.68 3.26
CA ARG A 179 5.07 13.04 3.22
C ARG A 179 5.19 13.66 1.81
N GLN A 180 6.35 13.55 1.16
CA GLN A 180 6.51 14.07 -0.20
C GLN A 180 5.61 13.35 -1.21
N CYS A 181 5.35 12.05 -0.98
CA CYS A 181 4.44 11.25 -1.79
C CYS A 181 3.00 11.78 -1.76
N MET A 182 2.60 12.53 -0.69
CA MET A 182 1.25 13.11 -0.60
C MET A 182 0.92 14.08 -1.73
N SER A 183 1.92 14.70 -2.35
CA SER A 183 1.71 15.54 -3.53
C SER A 183 1.06 14.79 -4.71
N ALA A 184 1.20 13.47 -4.77
CA ALA A 184 0.55 12.62 -5.78
C ALA A 184 -0.98 12.50 -5.58
N PHE A 185 -1.52 13.00 -4.47
CA PHE A 185 -2.96 12.98 -4.20
C PHE A 185 -3.63 14.33 -4.38
N LYS A 186 -2.93 15.31 -4.97
CA LYS A 186 -3.51 16.61 -5.30
C LYS A 186 -4.73 16.45 -6.22
N GLY A 187 -5.83 17.07 -5.85
CA GLY A 187 -7.11 16.96 -6.57
C GLY A 187 -7.91 15.66 -6.28
N LEU A 188 -7.39 14.78 -5.42
CA LEU A 188 -8.05 13.55 -4.96
C LEU A 188 -8.34 13.59 -3.47
N ALA A 189 -7.35 13.97 -2.67
CA ALA A 189 -7.50 14.06 -1.23
C ALA A 189 -8.25 15.33 -0.84
N GLU A 190 -9.29 15.17 -0.02
CA GLU A 190 -9.98 16.29 0.64
C GLU A 190 -9.14 16.81 1.80
N THR A 191 -8.61 15.90 2.61
CA THR A 191 -7.77 16.24 3.78
C THR A 191 -6.82 15.09 4.06
N ILE A 192 -5.59 15.40 4.42
CA ILE A 192 -4.60 14.41 4.90
C ILE A 192 -4.51 14.52 6.42
N LEU A 193 -4.74 13.41 7.12
CA LEU A 193 -4.54 13.30 8.56
C LEU A 193 -3.09 12.90 8.84
N VAL A 194 -2.29 13.79 9.42
CA VAL A 194 -0.91 13.50 9.83
C VAL A 194 -0.89 13.01 11.27
N VAL A 195 -0.36 11.82 11.52
CA VAL A 195 -0.38 11.18 12.84
C VAL A 195 1.03 10.83 13.31
N HIS A 196 1.31 11.17 14.57
CA HIS A 196 2.45 10.63 15.30
C HIS A 196 1.98 9.96 16.58
N VAL A 197 2.59 8.83 16.92
CA VAL A 197 2.33 8.09 18.16
C VAL A 197 3.60 8.06 18.99
N ILE A 198 3.55 8.63 20.19
CA ILE A 198 4.59 8.47 21.21
C ILE A 198 4.47 7.06 21.76
N ASP A 199 5.45 6.19 21.46
CA ASP A 199 5.40 4.78 21.87
C ASP A 199 5.43 4.66 23.40
N ALA A 200 4.51 3.85 23.94
CA ALA A 200 4.37 3.62 25.37
C ALA A 200 5.65 3.08 26.03
N LYS A 201 6.56 2.44 25.26
CA LYS A 201 7.85 1.99 25.77
C LYS A 201 8.79 3.16 26.04
N LEU A 202 8.74 4.20 25.22
CA LEU A 202 9.55 5.42 25.37
C LEU A 202 9.05 6.26 26.54
N SER A 203 7.74 6.30 26.78
CA SER A 203 7.15 7.10 27.88
C SER A 203 7.32 6.44 29.27
N LYS A 204 7.59 5.12 29.33
CA LYS A 204 7.84 4.43 30.60
C LYS A 204 9.11 4.93 31.26
N GLY A 205 8.96 5.48 32.47
CA GLY A 205 10.07 6.01 33.28
C GLY A 205 10.41 7.48 33.03
N MET A 206 9.68 8.17 32.17
CA MET A 206 9.84 9.62 31.99
C MET A 206 9.12 10.41 33.09
N THR A 207 9.70 11.56 33.45
CA THR A 207 9.02 12.51 34.32
C THR A 207 7.89 13.24 33.53
N PRO A 208 6.83 13.73 34.20
CA PRO A 208 5.79 14.52 33.54
C PRO A 208 6.35 15.72 32.74
N LYS A 209 7.41 16.37 33.24
CA LYS A 209 8.09 17.48 32.56
C LYS A 209 8.75 17.02 31.25
N SER A 210 9.44 15.89 31.24
CA SER A 210 10.09 15.34 30.05
C SER A 210 9.06 14.90 29.01
N LEU A 211 7.94 14.31 29.44
CA LEU A 211 6.85 13.92 28.56
C LEU A 211 6.21 15.14 27.90
N GLY A 212 5.90 16.20 28.71
CA GLY A 212 5.34 17.45 28.17
C GLY A 212 6.25 18.12 27.14
N HIS A 213 7.58 18.04 27.31
CA HIS A 213 8.51 18.57 26.32
C HIS A 213 8.45 17.77 24.99
N ILE A 214 8.40 16.43 25.06
CA ILE A 214 8.28 15.57 23.87
C ILE A 214 6.95 15.83 23.15
N GLU A 215 5.86 15.97 23.88
CA GLU A 215 4.54 16.30 23.32
C GLU A 215 4.56 17.65 22.59
N GLN A 216 5.16 18.67 23.21
CA GLN A 216 5.28 20.01 22.62
C GLN A 216 6.14 19.99 21.34
N GLU A 217 7.28 19.30 21.37
CA GLU A 217 8.14 19.13 20.19
C GLU A 217 7.42 18.35 19.08
N SER A 218 6.77 17.23 19.41
CA SER A 218 6.03 16.42 18.45
C SER A 218 4.89 17.21 17.79
N ASN A 219 4.13 17.98 18.56
CA ASN A 219 3.09 18.86 18.02
C ASN A 219 3.66 19.94 17.10
N SER A 220 4.83 20.50 17.42
CA SER A 220 5.50 21.47 16.54
C SER A 220 5.91 20.82 15.21
N ARG A 221 6.49 19.62 15.26
CA ARG A 221 6.85 18.85 14.05
C ARG A 221 5.64 18.46 13.21
N LEU A 222 4.54 18.07 13.86
CA LEU A 222 3.29 17.74 13.16
C LEU A 222 2.73 18.97 12.43
N ARG A 223 2.71 20.15 13.06
CA ARG A 223 2.32 21.40 12.38
C ARG A 223 3.18 21.69 11.14
N ASN A 224 4.49 21.50 11.23
CA ASN A 224 5.40 21.68 10.10
C ASN A 224 5.09 20.66 8.95
N TYR A 225 4.70 19.44 9.30
CA TYR A 225 4.27 18.43 8.31
C TYR A 225 2.98 18.86 7.61
N CYS A 226 1.99 19.36 8.35
CA CYS A 226 0.75 19.88 7.75
C CYS A 226 1.04 21.07 6.82
N GLN A 227 1.82 22.05 7.26
CA GLN A 227 2.21 23.19 6.42
C GLN A 227 2.90 22.75 5.12
N ALA A 228 3.78 21.74 5.18
CA ALA A 228 4.44 21.22 3.98
C ALA A 228 3.47 20.49 3.03
N ILE A 229 2.41 19.88 3.56
CA ILE A 229 1.36 19.22 2.75
C ILE A 229 0.45 20.30 2.14
N GLU A 230 0.11 21.33 2.88
CA GLU A 230 -0.70 22.48 2.41
C GLU A 230 -0.04 23.21 1.24
N GLN A 231 1.30 23.24 1.18
CA GLN A 231 2.03 23.74 0.00
C GLN A 231 1.75 22.94 -1.28
N PHE A 232 1.30 21.69 -1.18
CA PHE A 232 0.83 20.92 -2.33
C PHE A 232 -0.60 21.28 -2.77
N GLY A 233 -1.29 22.16 -2.00
CA GLY A 233 -2.68 22.54 -2.22
C GLY A 233 -3.68 21.48 -1.70
N ILE A 234 -3.31 20.74 -0.66
CA ILE A 234 -4.16 19.74 0.00
C ILE A 234 -4.32 20.14 1.46
N SER A 235 -5.55 20.17 1.98
CA SER A 235 -5.81 20.42 3.40
C SER A 235 -5.14 19.36 4.27
N ALA A 236 -4.60 19.77 5.42
CA ALA A 236 -3.96 18.86 6.37
C ALA A 236 -4.37 19.15 7.80
N GLU A 237 -4.59 18.11 8.56
CA GLU A 237 -4.81 18.14 10.00
C GLU A 237 -3.87 17.18 10.71
N HIS A 238 -3.61 17.37 11.99
CA HIS A 238 -2.71 16.50 12.70
C HIS A 238 -3.31 15.95 13.98
N HIS A 239 -2.80 14.79 14.39
CA HIS A 239 -3.15 14.15 15.65
C HIS A 239 -1.90 13.56 16.30
N LEU A 240 -1.68 13.92 17.58
CA LEU A 240 -0.68 13.31 18.44
C LEU A 240 -1.37 12.34 19.38
N SER A 241 -0.86 11.11 19.46
CA SER A 241 -1.34 10.11 20.41
C SER A 241 -0.17 9.51 21.19
N ALA A 242 -0.47 8.83 22.29
CA ALA A 242 0.52 8.05 23.04
C ALA A 242 -0.05 6.66 23.31
N GLY A 243 0.78 5.63 23.15
CA GLY A 243 0.33 4.26 23.36
C GLY A 243 1.15 3.21 22.59
N LYS A 244 0.56 2.05 22.39
CA LYS A 244 1.14 1.01 21.52
C LYS A 244 0.93 1.41 20.06
N THR A 245 2.00 1.74 19.36
CA THR A 245 1.98 2.40 18.05
C THR A 245 1.00 1.76 17.05
N VAL A 246 1.04 0.44 16.86
CA VAL A 246 0.15 -0.24 15.90
C VAL A 246 -1.32 -0.13 16.29
N GLN A 247 -1.64 -0.34 17.56
CA GLN A 247 -3.01 -0.27 18.07
C GLN A 247 -3.57 1.15 17.93
N GLU A 248 -2.78 2.17 18.30
CA GLU A 248 -3.17 3.56 18.16
C GLU A 248 -3.37 3.98 16.70
N LEU A 249 -2.50 3.56 15.77
CA LEU A 249 -2.67 3.87 14.35
C LEU A 249 -3.96 3.25 13.79
N ILE A 250 -4.28 2.00 14.14
CA ILE A 250 -5.52 1.36 13.71
C ILE A 250 -6.74 2.07 14.33
N ARG A 251 -6.71 2.37 15.62
CA ARG A 251 -7.78 3.11 16.30
C ARG A 251 -8.01 4.47 15.65
N LEU A 252 -6.95 5.27 15.50
CA LEU A 252 -7.03 6.61 14.91
C LEU A 252 -7.51 6.58 13.46
N SER A 253 -7.14 5.56 12.68
CA SER A 253 -7.61 5.42 11.31
C SER A 253 -9.13 5.21 11.23
N ARG A 254 -9.72 4.53 12.21
CA ARG A 254 -11.16 4.31 12.35
C ARG A 254 -11.87 5.55 12.86
N ASP A 255 -11.41 6.10 14.00
CA ASP A 255 -12.00 7.26 14.66
C ASP A 255 -12.08 8.47 13.71
N ASN A 256 -11.07 8.65 12.87
CA ASN A 256 -10.99 9.77 11.92
C ASN A 256 -11.46 9.38 10.50
N LYS A 257 -12.06 8.20 10.32
CA LYS A 257 -12.60 7.74 9.02
C LYS A 257 -11.56 7.82 7.89
N ALA A 258 -10.32 7.44 8.16
CA ALA A 258 -9.28 7.41 7.16
C ALA A 258 -9.66 6.45 6.00
N SER A 259 -9.25 6.78 4.79
CA SER A 259 -9.49 5.97 3.59
C SER A 259 -8.33 5.05 3.25
N MET A 260 -7.11 5.39 3.69
CA MET A 260 -5.89 4.57 3.57
C MET A 260 -4.89 4.96 4.66
N ILE A 261 -3.93 4.07 4.94
CA ILE A 261 -2.77 4.39 5.77
C ILE A 261 -1.55 4.54 4.87
N VAL A 262 -0.81 5.63 5.04
CA VAL A 262 0.44 5.92 4.32
C VAL A 262 1.56 6.05 5.33
N MET A 263 2.69 5.39 5.08
CA MET A 263 3.84 5.44 5.98
C MET A 263 5.13 5.04 5.27
N GLY A 264 6.26 5.37 5.88
CA GLY A 264 7.55 4.83 5.46
C GLY A 264 7.62 3.32 5.63
N LYS A 265 8.30 2.62 4.74
CA LYS A 265 8.47 1.16 4.85
C LYS A 265 9.35 0.76 6.03
N THR A 266 10.28 1.64 6.47
CA THR A 266 11.16 1.45 7.64
C THR A 266 11.08 2.65 8.57
N GLY A 267 11.49 2.47 9.83
CA GLY A 267 11.56 3.53 10.85
C GLY A 267 12.99 3.96 11.17
N LYS A 268 13.17 4.71 12.28
CA LYS A 268 14.42 5.34 12.71
C LYS A 268 15.60 4.39 12.96
N ASP A 269 15.35 3.14 13.33
CA ASP A 269 16.38 2.27 13.93
C ASP A 269 16.98 1.26 12.93
N TRP A 270 16.84 1.44 11.60
CA TRP A 270 17.23 0.43 10.63
C TRP A 270 18.30 0.87 9.65
N PHE A 271 19.43 0.17 9.69
CA PHE A 271 20.62 0.40 8.84
C PHE A 271 20.62 -0.41 7.53
N HIS A 272 19.62 -1.26 7.25
CA HIS A 272 19.60 -2.12 6.06
C HIS A 272 18.42 -1.80 5.13
N GLU A 273 18.71 -1.54 3.86
CA GLU A 273 17.74 -1.17 2.81
C GLU A 273 16.63 -2.19 2.55
N TYR A 274 16.82 -3.46 2.94
CA TYR A 274 15.92 -4.56 2.63
C TYR A 274 15.04 -5.02 3.81
N TRP A 275 14.88 -4.19 4.84
CA TRP A 275 14.03 -4.56 5.97
C TRP A 275 12.73 -3.76 5.98
N LEU A 276 11.63 -4.46 6.31
CA LEU A 276 10.36 -3.84 6.63
C LEU A 276 10.31 -3.62 8.15
N GLY A 277 9.98 -2.39 8.57
CA GLY A 277 9.88 -2.07 10.01
C GLY A 277 8.76 -2.87 10.68
N GLY A 278 8.93 -3.19 11.97
CA GLY A 278 7.93 -3.97 12.72
C GLY A 278 6.54 -3.33 12.72
N VAL A 279 6.45 -2.00 12.79
CA VAL A 279 5.17 -1.26 12.73
C VAL A 279 4.55 -1.34 11.33
N SER A 280 5.32 -1.06 10.27
CA SER A 280 4.81 -1.11 8.89
C SER A 280 4.37 -2.51 8.48
N HIS A 281 5.10 -3.55 8.92
CA HIS A 281 4.70 -4.94 8.75
C HIS A 281 3.33 -5.22 9.39
N GLN A 282 3.17 -4.91 10.68
CA GLN A 282 1.93 -5.16 11.41
C GLN A 282 0.75 -4.34 10.85
N ILE A 283 0.98 -3.09 10.44
CA ILE A 283 -0.07 -2.27 9.79
C ILE A 283 -0.46 -2.89 8.44
N ALA A 284 0.50 -3.34 7.65
CA ALA A 284 0.22 -4.03 6.39
C ALA A 284 -0.65 -5.28 6.61
N GLU A 285 -0.42 -6.03 7.69
CA GLU A 285 -1.20 -7.21 8.04
C GLU A 285 -2.57 -6.88 8.65
N LEU A 286 -2.60 -6.04 9.67
CA LEU A 286 -3.75 -5.90 10.57
C LEU A 286 -4.77 -4.85 10.12
N SER A 287 -4.34 -3.82 9.36
CA SER A 287 -5.26 -2.77 8.92
C SER A 287 -6.33 -3.30 7.98
N GLU A 288 -7.58 -2.86 8.16
CA GLU A 288 -8.67 -3.05 7.20
C GLU A 288 -8.62 -2.08 6.02
N LEU A 289 -7.80 -1.04 6.13
CA LEU A 289 -7.58 -0.07 5.06
C LEU A 289 -6.48 -0.50 4.09
N PRO A 290 -6.51 -0.02 2.84
CA PRO A 290 -5.34 -0.05 1.97
C PRO A 290 -4.13 0.59 2.65
N VAL A 291 -2.94 0.06 2.38
CA VAL A 291 -1.70 0.56 2.98
C VAL A 291 -0.69 0.90 1.88
N LEU A 292 -0.25 2.15 1.86
CA LEU A 292 0.82 2.62 0.98
C LEU A 292 2.13 2.70 1.78
N LEU A 293 3.10 1.87 1.41
CA LEU A 293 4.44 1.87 1.98
C LEU A 293 5.41 2.57 1.03
N VAL A 294 6.12 3.57 1.55
CA VAL A 294 7.05 4.40 0.78
C VAL A 294 8.49 4.11 1.22
N PRO A 295 9.42 3.82 0.29
CA PRO A 295 10.84 3.59 0.56
C PRO A 295 11.56 4.77 1.18
#